data_4a3fe681169135e4e630f77df74f056e
#
_entry.id   4a3fe681169135e4e630f77df74f056e
#
_cell.length_a   1.000
_cell.length_b   1.000
_cell.length_c   1.000
_cell.angle_alpha   90.00
_cell.angle_beta   90.00
_cell.angle_gamma   90.00
#
_symmetry.space_group_name_H-M   'P 1'
#
loop_
_entity.id
_entity.type
_entity.pdbx_description
1 polymer ?
#
loop_
_entity_poly.entity_id
_entity_poly.type
_entity_poly.pdbx_seq_one_letter_code
_entity_poly.pdbx_strand_id
1 'polypeptide(L)'
;WQVTNHMRESLARDALTMALAAKYRGGEDVSGLVHHSDRGVQFRSIRYGETLAESEVVASVGSRGDSYDNAMAEALNSVYKAELIDRKVWSGLIEVMAETSKWVAWYNQTRLHSAIDYRPPFEVHSEWINQSAIEPAAA
;
A
#
# COMPACT_ATOMS: atom_id res chain seq x y z
N TRP A 1 -6.28 2.02 -2.71
CA TRP A 1 -6.69 2.77 -1.52
C TRP A 1 -8.23 2.92 -1.46
N GLN A 2 -8.75 3.08 -0.26
CA GLN A 2 -10.17 3.30 -0.02
C GLN A 2 -10.34 4.29 1.14
N VAL A 3 -11.38 5.13 1.07
CA VAL A 3 -11.73 6.09 2.13
C VAL A 3 -13.16 5.82 2.59
N THR A 4 -13.35 5.66 3.89
CA THR A 4 -14.67 5.44 4.48
C THR A 4 -14.79 6.19 5.81
N ASN A 5 -16.00 6.25 6.35
CA ASN A 5 -16.28 6.80 7.69
C ASN A 5 -16.31 5.73 8.79
N HIS A 6 -15.80 4.53 8.53
CA HIS A 6 -15.75 3.43 9.48
C HIS A 6 -14.43 2.65 9.37
N MET A 7 -14.07 1.92 10.43
CA MET A 7 -12.87 1.09 10.51
C MET A 7 -13.21 -0.41 10.56
N ARG A 8 -14.11 -0.87 9.70
CA ARG A 8 -14.44 -2.29 9.62
C ARG A 8 -13.34 -3.09 8.92
N GLU A 9 -13.23 -4.38 9.22
CA GLU A 9 -12.30 -5.32 8.59
C GLU A 9 -12.39 -5.29 7.05
N SER A 10 -13.60 -5.12 6.52
CA SER A 10 -13.82 -5.00 5.06
C SER A 10 -12.99 -3.89 4.42
N LEU A 11 -12.75 -2.76 5.10
CA LEU A 11 -11.93 -1.68 4.57
C LEU A 11 -10.49 -2.14 4.28
N ALA A 12 -9.88 -2.83 5.25
CA ALA A 12 -8.50 -3.34 5.09
C ALA A 12 -8.43 -4.42 4.01
N ARG A 13 -9.40 -5.34 3.99
CA ARG A 13 -9.48 -6.41 3.00
C ARG A 13 -9.71 -5.88 1.59
N ASP A 14 -10.60 -4.91 1.41
CA ASP A 14 -10.86 -4.30 0.10
C ASP A 14 -9.60 -3.58 -0.42
N ALA A 15 -8.87 -2.89 0.45
CA ALA A 15 -7.59 -2.27 0.09
C ALA A 15 -6.54 -3.31 -0.34
N LEU A 16 -6.43 -4.43 0.39
CA LEU A 16 -5.57 -5.55 0.02
C LEU A 16 -5.97 -6.13 -1.35
N THR A 17 -7.25 -6.44 -1.54
CA THR A 17 -7.77 -6.97 -2.80
C THR A 17 -7.50 -6.03 -3.97
N MET A 18 -7.63 -4.72 -3.79
CA MET A 18 -7.30 -3.72 -4.81
C MET A 18 -5.81 -3.73 -5.14
N ALA A 19 -4.92 -3.88 -4.14
CA ALA A 19 -3.48 -3.93 -4.34
C ALA A 19 -3.08 -5.19 -5.12
N LEU A 20 -3.58 -6.36 -4.72
CA LEU A 20 -3.34 -7.63 -5.41
C LEU A 20 -3.85 -7.59 -6.85
N ALA A 21 -5.08 -7.09 -7.07
CA ALA A 21 -5.65 -6.96 -8.41
C ALA A 21 -4.84 -5.99 -9.30
N ALA A 22 -4.22 -4.96 -8.73
CA ALA A 22 -3.34 -4.06 -9.47
C ALA A 22 -2.06 -4.77 -9.92
N LYS A 23 -1.45 -5.56 -9.04
CA LYS A 23 -0.26 -6.37 -9.34
C LYS A 23 -0.54 -7.41 -10.43
N TYR A 24 -1.60 -8.18 -10.29
CA TYR A 24 -2.00 -9.17 -11.31
C TYR A 24 -2.27 -8.54 -12.68
N ARG A 25 -2.93 -7.38 -12.72
CA ARG A 25 -3.12 -6.65 -14.00
C ARG A 25 -1.81 -6.16 -14.61
N GLY A 26 -0.81 -5.88 -13.79
CA GLY A 26 0.56 -5.56 -14.21
C GLY A 26 1.37 -6.77 -14.67
N GLY A 27 0.82 -7.99 -14.54
CA GLY A 27 1.54 -9.23 -14.83
C GLY A 27 2.56 -9.62 -13.78
N GLU A 28 2.49 -9.01 -12.60
CA GLU A 28 3.43 -9.29 -11.50
C GLU A 28 3.01 -10.55 -10.73
N ASP A 29 3.96 -11.44 -10.46
CA ASP A 29 3.78 -12.55 -9.54
C ASP A 29 3.92 -12.03 -8.09
N VAL A 30 2.94 -12.35 -7.26
CA VAL A 30 2.90 -11.99 -5.83
C VAL A 30 3.15 -13.18 -4.92
N SER A 31 3.40 -14.37 -5.46
CA SER A 31 3.68 -15.56 -4.66
C SER A 31 4.94 -15.35 -3.81
N GLY A 32 4.86 -15.69 -2.52
CA GLY A 32 5.95 -15.47 -1.58
C GLY A 32 6.17 -14.01 -1.14
N LEU A 33 5.38 -13.05 -1.64
CA LEU A 33 5.41 -11.67 -1.14
C LEU A 33 5.12 -11.65 0.36
N VAL A 34 5.92 -10.92 1.13
CA VAL A 34 5.67 -10.75 2.57
C VAL A 34 4.82 -9.52 2.81
N HIS A 35 3.63 -9.73 3.38
CA HIS A 35 2.73 -8.65 3.77
C HIS A 35 2.90 -8.34 5.25
N HIS A 36 3.46 -7.19 5.56
CA HIS A 36 3.61 -6.69 6.93
C HIS A 36 2.35 -5.95 7.39
N SER A 37 1.89 -6.25 8.61
CA SER A 37 0.80 -5.54 9.25
C SER A 37 1.03 -5.40 10.75
N ASP A 38 0.38 -4.41 11.36
CA ASP A 38 0.29 -4.33 12.80
C ASP A 38 -0.68 -5.39 13.37
N ARG A 39 -0.83 -5.41 14.70
CA ARG A 39 -1.76 -6.33 15.38
C ARG A 39 -3.19 -5.83 15.43
N GLY A 40 -3.56 -4.88 14.58
CA GLY A 40 -4.92 -4.40 14.46
C GLY A 40 -5.92 -5.54 14.22
N VAL A 41 -7.09 -5.48 14.86
CA VAL A 41 -8.11 -6.53 14.76
C VAL A 41 -8.55 -6.77 13.31
N GLN A 42 -8.49 -5.76 12.46
CA GLN A 42 -8.84 -5.82 11.05
C GLN A 42 -7.90 -6.74 10.24
N PHE A 43 -6.61 -6.80 10.59
CA PHE A 43 -5.60 -7.64 9.92
C PHE A 43 -5.54 -9.06 10.48
N ARG A 44 -6.19 -9.32 11.62
CA ARG A 44 -6.24 -10.62 12.30
C ARG A 44 -7.53 -11.38 12.00
N SER A 45 -8.39 -10.86 11.16
CA SER A 45 -9.64 -11.54 10.79
C SER A 45 -9.33 -12.77 9.93
N ILE A 46 -10.15 -13.80 10.06
CA ILE A 46 -10.04 -15.04 9.27
C ILE A 46 -10.09 -14.69 7.77
N ARG A 47 -11.04 -13.87 7.35
CA ARG A 47 -11.22 -13.48 5.94
C ARG A 47 -10.03 -12.73 5.37
N TYR A 48 -9.36 -11.91 6.17
CA TYR A 48 -8.15 -11.22 5.74
C TYR A 48 -7.01 -12.22 5.50
N GLY A 49 -6.83 -13.17 6.42
CA GLY A 49 -5.86 -14.25 6.30
C GLY A 49 -6.13 -15.17 5.11
N GLU A 50 -7.40 -15.50 4.84
CA GLU A 50 -7.81 -16.28 3.67
C GLU A 50 -7.42 -15.55 2.37
N THR A 51 -7.66 -14.24 2.27
CA THR A 51 -7.27 -13.44 1.08
C THR A 51 -5.76 -13.48 0.82
N LEU A 52 -4.93 -13.41 1.87
CA LEU A 52 -3.47 -13.54 1.74
C LEU A 52 -3.07 -14.95 1.28
N ALA A 53 -3.64 -15.99 1.91
CA ALA A 53 -3.34 -17.37 1.60
C ALA A 53 -3.74 -17.77 0.16
N GLU A 54 -4.92 -17.35 -0.30
CA GLU A 54 -5.40 -17.56 -1.68
C GLU A 54 -4.48 -16.92 -2.73
N SER A 55 -3.75 -15.86 -2.35
CA SER A 55 -2.79 -15.18 -3.21
C SER A 55 -1.34 -15.64 -2.98
N GLU A 56 -1.13 -16.69 -2.19
CA GLU A 56 0.20 -17.21 -1.80
C GLU A 56 1.11 -16.14 -1.15
N VAL A 57 0.49 -15.12 -0.53
CA VAL A 57 1.18 -14.05 0.17
C VAL A 57 1.43 -14.44 1.62
N VAL A 58 2.66 -14.27 2.08
CA VAL A 58 3.08 -14.59 3.45
C VAL A 58 2.70 -13.46 4.39
N ALA A 59 1.89 -13.76 5.41
CA ALA A 59 1.55 -12.78 6.45
C ALA A 59 2.71 -12.65 7.45
N SER A 60 3.19 -11.44 7.68
CA SER A 60 4.10 -11.06 8.77
C SER A 60 3.37 -10.11 9.71
N VAL A 61 3.11 -10.58 10.92
CA VAL A 61 2.55 -9.76 11.98
C VAL A 61 3.68 -9.42 12.95
N GLY A 62 4.10 -8.18 12.99
CA GLY A 62 5.20 -7.71 13.82
C GLY A 62 5.17 -8.23 15.26
N SER A 63 6.33 -8.43 15.87
CA SER A 63 6.43 -8.81 17.27
C SER A 63 5.87 -7.70 18.16
N ARG A 64 5.52 -8.03 19.41
CA ARG A 64 4.91 -7.08 20.33
C ARG A 64 5.91 -5.97 20.68
N GLY A 65 5.70 -4.76 20.15
CA GLY A 65 6.58 -3.61 20.37
C GLY A 65 7.64 -3.41 19.29
N ASP A 66 7.63 -4.20 18.22
CA ASP A 66 8.48 -3.98 17.06
C ASP A 66 7.76 -3.07 16.05
N SER A 67 8.13 -1.79 16.06
CA SER A 67 7.58 -0.78 15.14
C SER A 67 8.26 -0.79 13.77
N TYR A 68 9.37 -1.51 13.60
CA TYR A 68 10.15 -1.47 12.36
C TYR A 68 9.40 -2.10 11.19
N ASP A 69 8.67 -3.18 11.41
CA ASP A 69 7.91 -3.88 10.36
C ASP A 69 6.78 -3.02 9.77
N ASN A 70 6.31 -1.99 10.49
CA ASN A 70 5.23 -1.11 10.06
C ASN A 70 5.68 0.35 9.81
N ALA A 71 6.96 0.66 10.02
CA ALA A 71 7.49 2.02 9.98
C ALA A 71 7.25 2.72 8.63
N MET A 72 7.29 1.99 7.52
CA MET A 72 7.04 2.55 6.19
C MET A 72 5.58 2.96 6.00
N ALA A 73 4.64 2.14 6.47
CA ALA A 73 3.22 2.47 6.43
C ALA A 73 2.88 3.66 7.34
N GLU A 74 3.49 3.73 8.51
CA GLU A 74 3.35 4.86 9.43
C GLU A 74 3.92 6.15 8.85
N ALA A 75 5.08 6.09 8.21
CA ALA A 75 5.70 7.22 7.53
C ALA A 75 4.83 7.73 6.38
N LEU A 76 4.30 6.83 5.53
CA LEU A 76 3.38 7.20 4.46
C LEU A 76 2.11 7.87 5.02
N ASN A 77 1.55 7.31 6.08
CA ASN A 77 0.34 7.83 6.71
C ASN A 77 0.58 9.23 7.33
N SER A 78 1.74 9.45 7.92
CA SER A 78 2.15 10.74 8.46
C SER A 78 2.30 11.79 7.37
N VAL A 79 2.93 11.44 6.25
CA VAL A 79 3.07 12.31 5.08
C VAL A 79 1.70 12.64 4.48
N TYR A 80 0.84 11.64 4.28
CA TYR A 80 -0.52 11.83 3.78
C TYR A 80 -1.34 12.80 4.64
N LYS A 81 -1.28 12.63 5.96
CA LYS A 81 -1.94 13.56 6.89
C LYS A 81 -1.39 14.97 6.77
N ALA A 82 -0.08 15.13 6.86
CA ALA A 82 0.57 16.45 6.83
C ALA A 82 0.41 17.19 5.49
N GLU A 83 0.43 16.45 4.37
CA GLU A 83 0.37 17.05 3.04
C GLU A 83 -1.06 17.25 2.53
N LEU A 84 -2.03 16.48 3.02
CA LEU A 84 -3.42 16.58 2.55
C LEU A 84 -4.41 16.79 3.68
N ILE A 85 -4.52 15.84 4.63
CA ILE A 85 -5.67 15.78 5.53
C ILE A 85 -5.71 16.97 6.50
N ASP A 86 -4.57 17.35 7.05
CA ASP A 86 -4.45 18.40 8.08
C ASP A 86 -4.39 19.82 7.48
N ARG A 87 -4.51 19.95 6.15
CA ARG A 87 -4.37 21.24 5.45
C ARG A 87 -5.63 22.09 5.44
N LYS A 88 -6.80 21.48 5.61
CA LYS A 88 -8.09 22.18 5.56
C LYS A 88 -9.20 21.44 6.30
N VAL A 89 -10.30 22.14 6.51
CA VAL A 89 -11.56 21.51 6.94
C VAL A 89 -12.25 20.91 5.72
N TRP A 90 -12.74 19.68 5.86
CA TRP A 90 -13.36 18.90 4.80
C TRP A 90 -14.88 19.04 4.82
N SER A 91 -15.50 19.24 3.66
CA SER A 91 -16.97 19.32 3.54
C SER A 91 -17.65 17.94 3.63
N GLY A 92 -16.90 16.85 3.39
CA GLY A 92 -17.40 15.49 3.49
C GLY A 92 -16.54 14.45 2.78
N LEU A 93 -16.99 13.19 2.85
CA LEU A 93 -16.26 12.04 2.34
C LEU A 93 -15.91 12.14 0.85
N ILE A 94 -16.85 12.63 0.03
CA ILE A 94 -16.64 12.74 -1.43
C ILE A 94 -15.48 13.67 -1.76
N GLU A 95 -15.38 14.80 -1.06
CA GLU A 95 -14.24 15.71 -1.24
C GLU A 95 -12.92 15.05 -0.83
N VAL A 96 -12.89 14.37 0.33
CA VAL A 96 -11.70 13.64 0.77
C VAL A 96 -11.28 12.60 -0.26
N MET A 97 -12.22 11.83 -0.81
CA MET A 97 -11.94 10.82 -1.84
C MET A 97 -11.35 11.45 -3.11
N ALA A 98 -11.93 12.54 -3.59
CA ALA A 98 -11.44 13.22 -4.80
C ALA A 98 -10.02 13.77 -4.61
N GLU A 99 -9.76 14.43 -3.49
CA GLU A 99 -8.44 15.00 -3.21
C GLU A 99 -7.40 13.92 -2.88
N THR A 100 -7.80 12.83 -2.22
CA THR A 100 -6.92 11.67 -2.02
C THR A 100 -6.50 11.05 -3.36
N SER A 101 -7.42 10.94 -4.32
CA SER A 101 -7.09 10.45 -5.67
C SER A 101 -6.01 11.29 -6.35
N LYS A 102 -6.14 12.61 -6.28
CA LYS A 102 -5.15 13.54 -6.84
C LYS A 102 -3.81 13.43 -6.11
N TRP A 103 -3.84 13.36 -4.77
CA TRP A 103 -2.64 13.24 -3.96
C TRP A 103 -1.89 11.92 -4.24
N VAL A 104 -2.59 10.80 -4.35
CA VAL A 104 -1.99 9.49 -4.68
C VAL A 104 -1.34 9.51 -6.07
N ALA A 105 -2.01 10.11 -7.06
CA ALA A 105 -1.44 10.25 -8.40
C ALA A 105 -0.17 11.12 -8.36
N TRP A 106 -0.22 12.27 -7.71
CA TRP A 106 0.93 13.17 -7.55
C TRP A 106 2.06 12.51 -6.75
N TYR A 107 1.76 11.81 -5.64
CA TYR A 107 2.73 11.11 -4.80
C TYR A 107 3.54 10.09 -5.60
N ASN A 108 2.86 9.31 -6.44
CA ASN A 108 3.51 8.25 -7.20
C ASN A 108 4.21 8.75 -8.47
N GLN A 109 3.68 9.78 -9.14
CA GLN A 109 4.14 10.18 -10.47
C GLN A 109 5.03 11.43 -10.48
N THR A 110 4.97 12.25 -9.42
CA THR A 110 5.61 13.58 -9.44
C THR A 110 6.41 13.88 -8.19
N ARG A 111 5.95 13.44 -7.00
CA ARG A 111 6.62 13.73 -5.75
C ARG A 111 8.01 13.10 -5.70
N LEU A 112 9.01 13.91 -5.37
CA LEU A 112 10.39 13.47 -5.24
C LEU A 112 10.65 12.89 -3.84
N HIS A 113 11.36 11.78 -3.77
CA HIS A 113 11.66 11.06 -2.54
C HIS A 113 13.16 10.86 -2.36
N SER A 114 13.72 11.39 -1.29
CA SER A 114 15.17 11.31 -1.01
C SER A 114 15.68 9.87 -0.84
N ALA A 115 14.84 8.95 -0.35
CA ALA A 115 15.18 7.55 -0.18
C ALA A 115 15.37 6.78 -1.51
N ILE A 116 14.94 7.35 -2.63
CA ILE A 116 15.06 6.78 -3.98
C ILE A 116 15.66 7.82 -4.94
N ASP A 117 16.73 8.49 -4.52
CA ASP A 117 17.53 9.43 -5.31
C ASP A 117 16.70 10.60 -5.89
N TYR A 118 15.78 11.15 -5.11
CA TYR A 118 14.89 12.25 -5.52
C TYR A 118 14.10 11.94 -6.80
N ARG A 119 13.67 10.71 -6.95
CA ARG A 119 12.84 10.25 -8.07
C ARG A 119 11.41 9.96 -7.61
N PRO A 120 10.41 10.02 -8.52
CA PRO A 120 9.06 9.55 -8.23
C PRO A 120 9.01 8.02 -8.10
N PRO A 121 8.18 7.47 -7.20
CA PRO A 121 8.04 6.02 -7.03
C PRO A 121 7.70 5.27 -8.31
N PHE A 122 6.86 5.83 -9.18
CA PHE A 122 6.45 5.22 -10.44
C PHE A 122 7.63 5.00 -11.40
N GLU A 123 8.57 5.94 -11.46
CA GLU A 123 9.76 5.84 -12.30
C GLU A 123 10.65 4.67 -11.88
N VAL A 124 10.96 4.59 -10.57
CA VAL A 124 11.77 3.51 -9.99
C VAL A 124 11.10 2.15 -10.16
N HIS A 125 9.80 2.07 -9.91
CA HIS A 125 9.03 0.83 -10.07
C HIS A 125 8.99 0.36 -11.54
N SER A 126 8.83 1.29 -12.48
CA SER A 126 8.82 0.97 -13.91
C SER A 126 10.18 0.43 -14.40
N GLU A 127 11.28 1.00 -13.91
CA GLU A 127 12.62 0.48 -14.21
C GLU A 127 12.83 -0.92 -13.64
N TRP A 128 12.40 -1.16 -12.40
CA TRP A 128 12.50 -2.47 -11.78
C TRP A 128 11.72 -3.55 -12.57
N ILE A 129 10.49 -3.27 -12.99
CA ILE A 129 9.70 -4.19 -13.83
C ILE A 129 10.43 -4.49 -15.14
N ASN A 130 10.95 -3.46 -15.82
CA ASN A 130 11.65 -3.64 -17.09
C ASN A 130 12.94 -4.47 -16.93
N GLN A 131 13.68 -4.29 -15.86
CA GLN A 131 14.88 -5.07 -15.56
C GLN A 131 14.52 -6.53 -15.24
N SER A 132 13.50 -6.77 -14.42
CA SER A 132 13.03 -8.12 -14.08
C SER A 132 12.48 -8.90 -15.29
N ALA A 133 11.95 -8.20 -16.30
CA ALA A 133 11.50 -8.82 -17.54
C ALA A 133 12.67 -9.22 -18.47
N ILE A 134 13.83 -8.61 -18.32
CA ILE A 134 15.04 -8.88 -19.13
C ILE A 134 15.88 -10.02 -18.54
N GLU A 135 15.86 -10.21 -17.23
CA GLU A 135 16.51 -11.32 -16.52
C GLU A 135 15.47 -12.39 -16.16
N PRO A 136 15.17 -13.38 -17.05
CA PRO A 136 14.37 -14.52 -16.64
C PRO A 136 15.14 -15.26 -15.54
N ALA A 137 14.45 -15.58 -14.43
CA ALA A 137 15.02 -16.27 -13.30
C ALA A 137 15.93 -17.41 -13.78
N ALA A 138 17.21 -17.34 -13.42
CA ALA A 138 18.14 -18.43 -13.68
C ALA A 138 17.60 -19.69 -12.97
N ALA A 139 17.21 -20.69 -13.76
CA ALA A 139 16.66 -21.96 -13.30
C ALA A 139 17.70 -22.76 -12.50
#